data_468f53ccb4b698bf9f9d9c7eef6789f9
#
_entry.id   468f53ccb4b698bf9f9d9c7eef6789f9
#
_cell.length_a   1.000
_cell.length_b   1.000
_cell.length_c   1.000
_cell.angle_alpha   90.00
_cell.angle_beta   90.00
_cell.angle_gamma   90.00
#
_symmetry.space_group_name_H-M   'P 1'
#
loop_
_entity.id
_entity.type
_entity.pdbx_description
1 polymer ?
#
loop_
_entity_poly.entity_id
_entity_poly.type
_entity_poly.pdbx_seq_one_letter_code
_entity_poly.pdbx_strand_id
1 'polypeptide(L)'
;VDDDRGAIVTKPAVPADATTSTATPHHQLTGHYGELPTESITDQLSVLLAGLPLRTDAPLMVHASLSGTGLSPTQVRDALLDALGPRGTLVVPAFTPENSDSSRAHRALVAHLSAEEAERFRASMLPFEPDATPCPSMGALAECVRTTPGAVRSDHPQTSLAAIGPQAAELLAGHDPRCHLGERSPLARLYAADAQVLLLRVGFEVCSAFHLAEYRMTPPPPRRLYRCVVGDKGNWVTYEDLTLYDGDFAEAGARLPDELLVRREWSGRPVTLFGMRAAVDDVRDQLSRSRLRNDVK
;
A
#
# COMPACT_ATOMS: atom_id res chain seq x y z
N VAL A 1 39.42 -3.68 -23.09
CA VAL A 1 40.43 -4.73 -23.04
C VAL A 1 39.88 -5.82 -22.14
N ASP A 2 39.70 -7.02 -22.77
CA ASP A 2 39.44 -8.37 -22.25
C ASP A 2 38.04 -8.64 -21.65
N ASP A 3 37.19 -9.24 -22.33
CA ASP A 3 36.75 -10.56 -22.85
C ASP A 3 37.16 -11.74 -21.94
N ASP A 4 36.21 -12.37 -21.28
CA ASP A 4 36.30 -13.79 -20.93
C ASP A 4 34.94 -14.49 -20.92
N ARG A 5 34.82 -15.45 -21.85
CA ARG A 5 33.69 -16.34 -22.08
C ARG A 5 33.87 -17.62 -21.28
N GLY A 6 33.01 -17.89 -20.30
CA GLY A 6 32.95 -19.14 -19.55
C GLY A 6 32.08 -20.19 -20.22
N ALA A 7 32.69 -21.30 -20.60
CA ALA A 7 32.14 -22.40 -21.38
C ALA A 7 31.14 -23.28 -20.60
N ILE A 8 30.14 -23.78 -21.35
CA ILE A 8 29.19 -24.83 -20.96
C ILE A 8 29.89 -26.18 -20.92
N VAL A 9 29.82 -26.87 -19.79
CA VAL A 9 30.30 -28.28 -19.66
C VAL A 9 29.08 -29.20 -19.72
N THR A 10 29.02 -29.98 -20.80
CA THR A 10 28.08 -31.10 -20.98
C THR A 10 28.67 -32.39 -20.37
N LYS A 11 27.85 -33.11 -19.58
CA LYS A 11 28.19 -34.40 -19.00
C LYS A 11 27.66 -35.55 -19.88
N PRO A 12 28.42 -36.62 -20.12
CA PRO A 12 28.00 -37.69 -21.02
C PRO A 12 27.08 -38.73 -20.36
N ALA A 13 26.27 -39.38 -21.19
CA ALA A 13 25.31 -40.43 -20.86
C ALA A 13 26.05 -41.79 -20.63
N VAL A 14 25.48 -42.59 -19.69
CA VAL A 14 25.89 -43.97 -19.39
C VAL A 14 24.84 -44.94 -19.99
N PRO A 15 25.22 -46.03 -20.64
CA PRO A 15 24.29 -46.94 -21.30
C PRO A 15 23.64 -47.95 -20.33
N ALA A 16 22.40 -48.35 -20.67
CA ALA A 16 21.59 -49.31 -19.94
C ALA A 16 22.06 -50.76 -20.23
N ASP A 17 22.19 -51.55 -19.16
CA ASP A 17 22.28 -53.00 -19.24
C ASP A 17 20.95 -53.68 -18.89
N ALA A 18 20.56 -54.61 -19.75
CA ALA A 18 19.33 -55.38 -19.63
C ALA A 18 19.56 -56.67 -18.82
N THR A 19 18.81 -56.84 -17.73
CA THR A 19 18.63 -58.17 -17.11
C THR A 19 17.14 -58.44 -16.91
N THR A 20 16.70 -59.48 -17.61
CA THR A 20 15.39 -60.12 -17.51
C THR A 20 15.21 -60.77 -16.14
N SER A 21 14.11 -60.45 -15.42
CA SER A 21 13.63 -61.24 -14.30
C SER A 21 12.10 -61.38 -14.37
N THR A 22 11.66 -62.61 -14.26
CA THR A 22 10.30 -63.12 -14.33
C THR A 22 9.43 -62.56 -13.17
N ALA A 23 8.33 -61.90 -13.51
CA ALA A 23 7.40 -61.33 -12.56
C ALA A 23 6.20 -62.27 -12.26
N THR A 24 5.93 -62.51 -11.01
CA THR A 24 4.69 -63.06 -10.48
C THR A 24 3.66 -61.90 -10.38
N PRO A 25 2.34 -62.12 -10.71
CA PRO A 25 1.37 -61.04 -10.66
C PRO A 25 0.94 -60.74 -9.23
N HIS A 26 1.38 -59.61 -8.71
CA HIS A 26 0.75 -58.99 -7.52
C HIS A 26 -0.46 -58.16 -7.95
N HIS A 27 -1.62 -58.47 -7.35
CA HIS A 27 -2.83 -57.66 -7.40
C HIS A 27 -2.49 -56.24 -6.92
N GLN A 28 -2.41 -55.30 -7.83
CA GLN A 28 -2.36 -53.85 -7.48
C GLN A 28 -3.77 -53.39 -7.12
N LEU A 29 -4.00 -53.15 -5.83
CA LEU A 29 -5.07 -52.29 -5.36
C LEU A 29 -4.67 -50.81 -5.73
N THR A 30 -5.18 -50.34 -6.86
CA THR A 30 -5.09 -48.93 -7.22
C THR A 30 -6.09 -48.18 -6.36
N GLY A 31 -5.66 -47.81 -5.14
CA GLY A 31 -6.30 -46.76 -4.38
C GLY A 31 -6.10 -45.42 -5.14
N HIS A 32 -7.16 -44.90 -5.73
CA HIS A 32 -7.20 -43.50 -6.12
C HIS A 32 -7.15 -42.68 -4.82
N TYR A 33 -5.96 -42.28 -4.42
CA TYR A 33 -5.79 -41.12 -3.56
C TYR A 33 -6.19 -39.92 -4.43
N GLY A 34 -7.46 -39.52 -4.34
CA GLY A 34 -7.89 -38.24 -4.87
C GLY A 34 -7.02 -37.16 -4.22
N GLU A 35 -6.21 -36.48 -5.01
CA GLU A 35 -5.56 -35.26 -4.56
C GLU A 35 -6.65 -34.38 -3.96
N LEU A 36 -6.53 -34.06 -2.67
CA LEU A 36 -7.38 -33.05 -2.05
C LEU A 36 -7.22 -31.78 -2.89
N PRO A 37 -8.33 -31.14 -3.29
CA PRO A 37 -8.24 -29.93 -4.08
C PRO A 37 -7.38 -28.93 -3.32
N THR A 38 -6.25 -28.56 -3.89
CA THR A 38 -5.40 -27.49 -3.35
C THR A 38 -6.26 -26.24 -3.36
N GLU A 39 -6.60 -25.69 -2.19
CA GLU A 39 -7.35 -24.44 -2.09
C GLU A 39 -6.73 -23.40 -3.00
N SER A 40 -7.58 -22.75 -3.80
CA SER A 40 -7.07 -21.68 -4.67
C SER A 40 -6.51 -20.53 -3.81
N ILE A 41 -5.56 -19.80 -4.34
CA ILE A 41 -5.01 -18.64 -3.61
C ILE A 41 -6.08 -17.59 -3.27
N THR A 42 -7.17 -17.54 -4.05
CA THR A 42 -8.34 -16.71 -3.78
C THR A 42 -9.10 -17.22 -2.56
N ASP A 43 -9.29 -18.54 -2.46
CA ASP A 43 -9.96 -19.15 -1.29
C ASP A 43 -9.13 -18.92 -0.04
N GLN A 44 -7.80 -19.05 -0.11
CA GLN A 44 -6.89 -18.76 0.99
C GLN A 44 -7.00 -17.30 1.47
N LEU A 45 -7.14 -16.33 0.54
CA LEU A 45 -7.38 -14.93 0.91
C LEU A 45 -8.73 -14.75 1.59
N SER A 46 -9.78 -15.37 1.07
CA SER A 46 -11.12 -15.31 1.66
C SER A 46 -11.15 -15.92 3.08
N VAL A 47 -10.49 -17.06 3.28
CA VAL A 47 -10.35 -17.70 4.60
C VAL A 47 -9.56 -16.81 5.56
N LEU A 48 -8.45 -16.21 5.10
CA LEU A 48 -7.67 -15.25 5.88
C LEU A 48 -8.55 -14.07 6.35
N LEU A 49 -9.26 -13.43 5.43
CA LEU A 49 -10.10 -12.25 5.73
C LEU A 49 -11.25 -12.62 6.68
N ALA A 50 -11.89 -13.77 6.49
CA ALA A 50 -12.92 -14.27 7.39
C ALA A 50 -12.39 -14.58 8.80
N GLY A 51 -11.11 -14.96 8.93
CA GLY A 51 -10.43 -15.19 10.19
C GLY A 51 -9.89 -13.93 10.89
N LEU A 52 -9.98 -12.77 10.26
CA LEU A 52 -9.64 -11.48 10.87
C LEU A 52 -10.86 -10.86 11.56
N PRO A 53 -10.71 -10.19 12.72
CA PRO A 53 -11.82 -9.49 13.39
C PRO A 53 -12.15 -8.17 12.67
N LEU A 54 -12.52 -8.26 11.39
CA LEU A 54 -12.93 -7.10 10.60
C LEU A 54 -14.29 -6.60 11.10
N ARG A 55 -14.37 -5.29 11.30
CA ARG A 55 -15.64 -4.62 11.64
C ARG A 55 -16.34 -4.20 10.35
N THR A 56 -17.50 -4.74 10.11
CA THR A 56 -18.30 -4.51 8.89
C THR A 56 -19.05 -3.16 8.88
N ASP A 57 -18.98 -2.42 9.98
CA ASP A 57 -19.61 -1.10 10.18
C ASP A 57 -18.59 0.04 10.25
N ALA A 58 -17.30 -0.27 10.20
CA ALA A 58 -16.22 0.71 10.23
C ALA A 58 -15.45 0.74 8.88
N PRO A 59 -14.86 1.88 8.51
CA PRO A 59 -13.98 1.94 7.35
C PRO A 59 -12.74 1.06 7.55
N LEU A 60 -12.26 0.42 6.48
CA LEU A 60 -11.01 -0.32 6.42
C LEU A 60 -10.04 0.37 5.48
N MET A 61 -8.96 0.92 6.01
CA MET A 61 -7.84 1.44 5.22
C MET A 61 -6.86 0.31 4.92
N VAL A 62 -6.56 0.08 3.64
CA VAL A 62 -5.71 -1.03 3.19
C VAL A 62 -4.46 -0.54 2.50
N HIS A 63 -3.31 -1.05 2.94
CA HIS A 63 -2.04 -1.02 2.23
C HIS A 63 -1.70 -2.45 1.81
N ALA A 64 -1.39 -2.69 0.53
CA ALA A 64 -1.21 -4.04 0.04
C ALA A 64 -0.07 -4.18 -0.97
N SER A 65 0.63 -5.32 -0.91
CA SER A 65 1.52 -5.79 -1.97
C SER A 65 0.98 -7.08 -2.57
N LEU A 66 0.61 -7.04 -3.84
CA LEU A 66 0.07 -8.20 -4.56
C LEU A 66 1.16 -9.00 -5.30
N SER A 67 2.40 -8.53 -5.27
CA SER A 67 3.52 -9.19 -5.95
C SER A 67 3.70 -10.63 -5.48
N GLY A 68 3.78 -11.56 -6.43
CA GLY A 68 3.99 -12.98 -6.16
C GLY A 68 2.77 -13.75 -5.63
N THR A 69 1.57 -13.14 -5.59
CA THR A 69 0.33 -13.87 -5.20
C THR A 69 -0.35 -14.56 -6.36
N GLY A 70 -0.11 -14.11 -7.59
CA GLY A 70 -0.86 -14.56 -8.76
C GLY A 70 -2.30 -14.03 -8.84
N LEU A 71 -2.77 -13.26 -7.84
CA LEU A 71 -4.10 -12.66 -7.86
C LEU A 71 -4.12 -11.35 -8.65
N SER A 72 -5.20 -11.14 -9.39
CA SER A 72 -5.49 -9.84 -9.97
C SER A 72 -5.92 -8.84 -8.88
N PRO A 73 -5.69 -7.54 -9.09
CA PRO A 73 -6.16 -6.50 -8.16
C PRO A 73 -7.69 -6.54 -7.95
N THR A 74 -8.45 -6.93 -8.97
CA THR A 74 -9.90 -7.08 -8.91
C THR A 74 -10.32 -8.18 -7.93
N GLN A 75 -9.68 -9.36 -8.00
CA GLN A 75 -9.97 -10.46 -7.06
C GLN A 75 -9.70 -10.04 -5.61
N VAL A 76 -8.62 -9.31 -5.34
CA VAL A 76 -8.30 -8.84 -4.00
C VAL A 76 -9.28 -7.77 -3.52
N ARG A 77 -9.64 -6.80 -4.39
CA ARG A 77 -10.67 -5.80 -4.10
C ARG A 77 -12.00 -6.45 -3.74
N ASP A 78 -12.44 -7.41 -4.56
CA ASP A 78 -13.73 -8.08 -4.38
C ASP A 78 -13.74 -8.90 -3.08
N ALA A 79 -12.69 -9.65 -2.78
CA ALA A 79 -12.56 -10.37 -1.53
C ALA A 79 -12.59 -9.44 -0.29
N LEU A 80 -11.97 -8.25 -0.38
CA LEU A 80 -12.02 -7.24 0.69
C LEU A 80 -13.43 -6.67 0.86
N LEU A 81 -14.12 -6.34 -0.24
CA LEU A 81 -15.50 -5.83 -0.20
C LEU A 81 -16.48 -6.88 0.31
N ASP A 82 -16.33 -8.14 -0.08
CA ASP A 82 -17.14 -9.26 0.41
C ASP A 82 -16.96 -9.44 1.92
N ALA A 83 -15.72 -9.39 2.40
CA ALA A 83 -15.41 -9.51 3.84
C ALA A 83 -15.96 -8.33 4.66
N LEU A 84 -15.99 -7.12 4.09
CA LEU A 84 -16.57 -5.93 4.72
C LEU A 84 -18.09 -5.91 4.67
N GLY A 85 -18.68 -6.54 3.67
CA GLY A 85 -20.12 -6.54 3.45
C GLY A 85 -20.68 -5.17 3.02
N PRO A 86 -22.01 -5.06 2.86
CA PRO A 86 -22.65 -3.91 2.23
C PRO A 86 -22.59 -2.61 3.04
N ARG A 87 -22.24 -2.66 4.32
CA ARG A 87 -22.08 -1.48 5.18
C ARG A 87 -20.63 -1.04 5.31
N GLY A 88 -19.67 -1.86 4.90
CA GLY A 88 -18.26 -1.54 4.98
C GLY A 88 -17.82 -0.52 3.93
N THR A 89 -16.72 0.14 4.19
CA THR A 89 -16.09 1.07 3.26
C THR A 89 -14.60 0.75 3.16
N LEU A 90 -14.18 0.37 1.96
CA LEU A 90 -12.77 0.11 1.63
C LEU A 90 -12.10 1.43 1.26
N VAL A 91 -10.96 1.73 1.89
CA VAL A 91 -10.16 2.94 1.63
C VAL A 91 -8.73 2.54 1.29
N VAL A 92 -8.12 3.22 0.31
CA VAL A 92 -6.72 3.01 -0.07
C VAL A 92 -6.01 4.35 -0.28
N PRO A 93 -4.70 4.46 -0.02
CA PRO A 93 -3.92 5.60 -0.51
C PRO A 93 -3.92 5.61 -2.03
N ALA A 94 -4.22 6.77 -2.63
CA ALA A 94 -4.20 6.98 -4.07
C ALA A 94 -3.29 8.18 -4.42
N PHE A 95 -2.13 8.25 -3.76
CA PHE A 95 -1.20 9.36 -3.86
C PHE A 95 -0.63 9.51 -5.27
N THR A 96 -0.34 10.74 -5.60
CA THR A 96 0.31 11.16 -6.86
C THR A 96 1.55 11.99 -6.54
N PRO A 97 2.58 11.39 -5.90
CA PRO A 97 3.76 12.13 -5.50
C PRO A 97 4.50 12.77 -6.68
N GLU A 98 4.38 12.20 -7.88
CA GLU A 98 4.95 12.72 -9.12
C GLU A 98 4.41 14.11 -9.47
N ASN A 99 3.22 14.46 -9.02
CA ASN A 99 2.55 15.74 -9.24
C ASN A 99 3.13 16.90 -8.41
N SER A 100 4.11 16.64 -7.54
CA SER A 100 4.79 17.66 -6.74
C SER A 100 6.29 17.66 -7.01
N ASP A 101 6.83 18.81 -7.45
CA ASP A 101 8.27 18.97 -7.75
C ASP A 101 9.18 18.84 -6.51
N SER A 102 8.59 18.99 -5.33
CA SER A 102 9.28 18.79 -4.05
C SER A 102 9.38 17.31 -3.63
N SER A 103 8.67 16.40 -4.29
CA SER A 103 8.66 14.98 -3.97
C SER A 103 9.92 14.25 -4.46
N ARG A 104 10.24 13.13 -3.80
CA ARG A 104 11.31 12.22 -4.26
C ARG A 104 10.97 11.61 -5.62
N ALA A 105 9.70 11.25 -5.85
CA ALA A 105 9.22 10.65 -7.09
C ALA A 105 9.41 11.59 -8.28
N HIS A 106 8.97 12.85 -8.16
CA HIS A 106 9.17 13.84 -9.24
C HIS A 106 10.65 14.10 -9.50
N ARG A 107 11.46 14.24 -8.43
CA ARG A 107 12.91 14.44 -8.60
C ARG A 107 13.57 13.28 -9.34
N ALA A 108 13.14 12.05 -9.10
CA ALA A 108 13.62 10.88 -9.83
C ALA A 108 13.23 10.92 -11.32
N LEU A 109 12.01 11.39 -11.65
CA LEU A 109 11.56 11.52 -13.04
C LEU A 109 12.42 12.51 -13.83
N VAL A 110 12.88 13.59 -13.23
CA VAL A 110 13.65 14.63 -13.92
C VAL A 110 15.17 14.53 -13.71
N ALA A 111 15.65 13.55 -12.93
CA ALA A 111 17.06 13.45 -12.53
C ALA A 111 18.05 13.30 -13.71
N HIS A 112 17.59 12.72 -14.82
CA HIS A 112 18.39 12.50 -16.03
C HIS A 112 18.25 13.61 -17.07
N LEU A 113 17.41 14.62 -16.82
CA LEU A 113 17.15 15.74 -17.71
C LEU A 113 18.08 16.90 -17.40
N SER A 114 18.43 17.69 -18.43
CA SER A 114 19.01 19.01 -18.23
C SER A 114 18.02 19.95 -17.54
N ALA A 115 18.50 21.06 -16.99
CA ALA A 115 17.65 22.05 -16.33
C ALA A 115 16.54 22.57 -17.25
N GLU A 116 16.89 22.82 -18.54
CA GLU A 116 15.93 23.29 -19.53
C GLU A 116 14.90 22.22 -19.91
N GLU A 117 15.32 20.95 -20.05
CA GLU A 117 14.41 19.83 -20.32
C GLU A 117 13.48 19.59 -19.14
N ALA A 118 13.98 19.63 -17.91
CA ALA A 118 13.18 19.50 -16.70
C ALA A 118 12.13 20.62 -16.59
N GLU A 119 12.47 21.85 -16.99
CA GLU A 119 11.50 22.95 -17.00
C GLU A 119 10.43 22.75 -18.09
N ARG A 120 10.82 22.33 -19.31
CA ARG A 120 9.85 21.96 -20.35
C ARG A 120 8.95 20.81 -19.92
N PHE A 121 9.51 19.81 -19.23
CA PHE A 121 8.72 18.71 -18.66
C PHE A 121 7.67 19.24 -17.69
N ARG A 122 8.07 20.07 -16.71
CA ARG A 122 7.13 20.67 -15.73
C ARG A 122 6.06 21.52 -16.39
N ALA A 123 6.42 22.32 -17.39
CA ALA A 123 5.46 23.13 -18.14
C ALA A 123 4.47 22.29 -18.97
N SER A 124 4.79 21.02 -19.25
CA SER A 124 3.93 20.10 -19.98
C SER A 124 3.04 19.22 -19.08
N MET A 125 3.28 19.20 -17.77
CA MET A 125 2.52 18.35 -16.86
C MET A 125 1.04 18.72 -16.82
N LEU A 126 0.20 17.71 -16.87
CA LEU A 126 -1.24 17.85 -16.69
C LEU A 126 -1.56 18.08 -15.21
N PRO A 127 -2.61 18.87 -14.91
CA PRO A 127 -3.08 19.07 -13.55
C PRO A 127 -3.59 17.75 -12.95
N PHE A 128 -3.63 17.70 -11.63
CA PHE A 128 -4.29 16.60 -10.95
C PHE A 128 -5.81 16.68 -11.13
N GLU A 129 -6.39 15.57 -11.56
CA GLU A 129 -7.83 15.36 -11.65
C GLU A 129 -8.18 14.07 -10.89
N PRO A 130 -9.06 14.11 -9.87
CA PRO A 130 -9.35 12.95 -9.03
C PRO A 130 -9.77 11.72 -9.83
N ASP A 131 -10.63 11.88 -10.82
CA ASP A 131 -11.18 10.78 -11.60
C ASP A 131 -10.22 10.25 -12.68
N ALA A 132 -9.30 11.10 -13.18
CA ALA A 132 -8.47 10.79 -14.33
C ALA A 132 -7.01 10.48 -13.98
N THR A 133 -6.41 11.18 -13.00
CA THR A 133 -4.98 11.04 -12.71
C THR A 133 -4.64 9.68 -12.11
N PRO A 134 -3.78 8.85 -12.75
CA PRO A 134 -3.37 7.56 -12.21
C PRO A 134 -2.55 7.69 -10.92
N CYS A 135 -2.49 6.62 -10.12
CA CYS A 135 -1.67 6.54 -8.91
C CYS A 135 -0.70 5.33 -8.92
N PRO A 136 0.19 5.23 -9.93
CA PRO A 136 1.00 4.02 -10.17
C PRO A 136 1.91 3.68 -9.00
N SER A 137 2.41 4.68 -8.27
CA SER A 137 3.30 4.50 -7.11
C SER A 137 2.60 3.83 -5.91
N MET A 138 1.26 3.78 -5.88
CA MET A 138 0.49 3.22 -4.77
C MET A 138 0.17 1.73 -4.94
N GLY A 139 0.59 1.13 -6.05
CA GLY A 139 0.39 -0.27 -6.36
C GLY A 139 -0.96 -0.60 -7.02
N ALA A 140 -1.05 -1.83 -7.49
CA ALA A 140 -2.14 -2.27 -8.36
C ALA A 140 -3.53 -2.27 -7.69
N LEU A 141 -3.60 -2.54 -6.37
CA LEU A 141 -4.88 -2.49 -5.64
C LEU A 141 -5.42 -1.06 -5.56
N ALA A 142 -4.57 -0.08 -5.29
CA ALA A 142 -4.97 1.32 -5.19
C ALA A 142 -5.55 1.84 -6.51
N GLU A 143 -4.87 1.55 -7.62
CA GLU A 143 -5.36 1.92 -8.95
C GLU A 143 -6.66 1.18 -9.32
N CYS A 144 -6.79 -0.09 -8.95
CA CYS A 144 -8.01 -0.87 -9.14
C CYS A 144 -9.19 -0.27 -8.37
N VAL A 145 -9.00 0.07 -7.09
CA VAL A 145 -10.05 0.71 -6.26
C VAL A 145 -10.45 2.05 -6.86
N ARG A 146 -9.46 2.91 -7.19
CA ARG A 146 -9.71 4.24 -7.77
C ARG A 146 -10.53 4.20 -9.06
N THR A 147 -10.28 3.20 -9.92
CA THR A 147 -10.94 3.08 -11.24
C THR A 147 -12.24 2.26 -11.20
N THR A 148 -12.62 1.76 -10.04
CA THR A 148 -13.88 1.01 -9.90
C THR A 148 -15.09 1.95 -10.00
N PRO A 149 -16.13 1.61 -10.77
CA PRO A 149 -17.35 2.40 -10.83
C PRO A 149 -17.94 2.64 -9.43
N GLY A 150 -18.26 3.89 -9.12
CA GLY A 150 -18.77 4.30 -7.81
C GLY A 150 -17.68 4.57 -6.75
N ALA A 151 -16.41 4.40 -7.07
CA ALA A 151 -15.33 4.86 -6.22
C ALA A 151 -15.31 6.39 -6.13
N VAL A 152 -14.92 6.89 -4.97
CA VAL A 152 -14.69 8.34 -4.72
C VAL A 152 -13.22 8.54 -4.44
N ARG A 153 -12.63 9.64 -4.91
CA ARG A 153 -11.26 10.05 -4.59
C ARG A 153 -11.25 11.47 -4.04
N SER A 154 -10.41 11.74 -3.05
CA SER A 154 -10.26 13.09 -2.49
C SER A 154 -9.43 13.99 -3.39
N ASP A 155 -9.64 15.33 -3.28
CA ASP A 155 -9.13 16.33 -4.24
C ASP A 155 -7.69 16.76 -4.01
N HIS A 156 -6.95 16.17 -3.05
CA HIS A 156 -5.58 16.61 -2.78
C HIS A 156 -4.62 16.19 -3.92
N PRO A 157 -3.88 17.14 -4.54
CA PRO A 157 -3.11 16.89 -5.75
C PRO A 157 -1.87 16.00 -5.55
N GLN A 158 -1.50 15.67 -4.32
CA GLN A 158 -0.36 14.80 -4.03
C GLN A 158 -0.72 13.60 -3.15
N THR A 159 -1.59 13.75 -2.15
CA THR A 159 -1.86 12.73 -1.12
C THR A 159 -3.32 12.34 -1.03
N SER A 160 -4.01 12.28 -2.17
CA SER A 160 -5.41 11.83 -2.25
C SER A 160 -5.58 10.39 -1.76
N LEU A 161 -6.77 10.08 -1.22
CA LEU A 161 -7.21 8.72 -0.93
C LEU A 161 -8.35 8.35 -1.87
N ALA A 162 -8.54 7.06 -2.15
CA ALA A 162 -9.69 6.54 -2.88
C ALA A 162 -10.48 5.57 -2.01
N ALA A 163 -11.80 5.53 -2.16
CA ALA A 163 -12.66 4.67 -1.37
C ALA A 163 -13.87 4.14 -2.16
N ILE A 164 -14.35 2.97 -1.75
CA ILE A 164 -15.59 2.34 -2.22
C ILE A 164 -16.41 1.95 -0.99
N GLY A 165 -17.67 2.29 -0.98
CA GLY A 165 -18.62 1.94 0.07
C GLY A 165 -19.47 3.12 0.51
N PRO A 166 -20.44 2.89 1.41
CA PRO A 166 -21.48 3.88 1.75
C PRO A 166 -20.94 5.15 2.40
N GLN A 167 -19.78 5.09 3.08
CA GLN A 167 -19.17 6.25 3.75
C GLN A 167 -18.11 6.96 2.89
N ALA A 168 -17.83 6.48 1.67
CA ALA A 168 -16.71 6.95 0.85
C ALA A 168 -16.76 8.48 0.59
N ALA A 169 -17.91 9.00 0.19
CA ALA A 169 -18.07 10.43 -0.11
C ALA A 169 -17.86 11.32 1.14
N GLU A 170 -18.40 10.92 2.29
CA GLU A 170 -18.26 11.66 3.54
C GLU A 170 -16.80 11.65 4.04
N LEU A 171 -16.18 10.48 4.05
CA LEU A 171 -14.81 10.30 4.52
C LEU A 171 -13.78 11.08 3.69
N LEU A 172 -14.01 11.19 2.38
CA LEU A 172 -13.04 11.79 1.45
C LEU A 172 -13.33 13.25 1.09
N ALA A 173 -14.47 13.83 1.51
CA ALA A 173 -14.83 15.19 1.19
C ALA A 173 -13.83 16.23 1.74
N GLY A 174 -13.64 17.35 1.03
CA GLY A 174 -12.95 18.55 1.52
C GLY A 174 -11.52 18.30 2.01
N HIS A 175 -10.72 17.58 1.25
CA HIS A 175 -9.29 17.41 1.49
C HIS A 175 -8.58 18.72 1.16
N ASP A 176 -8.15 19.46 2.18
CA ASP A 176 -7.50 20.77 2.02
C ASP A 176 -6.11 20.60 1.36
N PRO A 177 -5.82 21.27 0.24
CA PRO A 177 -4.51 21.18 -0.41
C PRO A 177 -3.34 21.69 0.44
N ARG A 178 -3.62 22.39 1.54
CA ARG A 178 -2.63 22.83 2.54
C ARG A 178 -2.50 21.87 3.72
N CYS A 179 -2.98 20.65 3.58
CA CYS A 179 -2.95 19.66 4.65
C CYS A 179 -2.90 18.26 4.04
N HIS A 180 -1.69 17.75 3.81
CA HIS A 180 -1.47 16.47 3.16
C HIS A 180 -2.22 15.33 3.85
N LEU A 181 -1.95 15.10 5.15
CA LEU A 181 -2.41 13.92 5.87
C LEU A 181 -2.79 14.23 7.34
N GLY A 182 -3.07 15.50 7.65
CA GLY A 182 -3.43 15.99 8.98
C GLY A 182 -4.93 16.18 9.21
N GLU A 183 -5.25 17.14 10.08
CA GLU A 183 -6.63 17.35 10.59
C GLU A 183 -7.63 17.79 9.51
N ARG A 184 -7.17 18.36 8.39
CA ARG A 184 -8.03 18.74 7.26
C ARG A 184 -7.90 17.78 6.09
N SER A 185 -7.53 16.52 6.38
CA SER A 185 -7.45 15.43 5.41
C SER A 185 -8.44 14.31 5.74
N PRO A 186 -8.67 13.36 4.83
CA PRO A 186 -9.46 12.17 5.11
C PRO A 186 -8.94 11.33 6.29
N LEU A 187 -7.64 11.38 6.62
CA LEU A 187 -7.11 10.61 7.75
C LEU A 187 -7.74 11.03 9.10
N ALA A 188 -8.02 12.31 9.29
CA ALA A 188 -8.69 12.77 10.51
C ALA A 188 -10.13 12.22 10.61
N ARG A 189 -10.84 12.09 9.47
CA ARG A 189 -12.19 11.49 9.45
C ARG A 189 -12.13 9.98 9.67
N LEU A 190 -11.17 9.29 9.07
CA LEU A 190 -10.93 7.86 9.32
C LEU A 190 -10.61 7.60 10.79
N TYR A 191 -9.78 8.44 11.40
CA TYR A 191 -9.51 8.39 12.83
C TYR A 191 -10.77 8.63 13.66
N ALA A 192 -11.58 9.64 13.33
CA ALA A 192 -12.83 9.95 14.03
C ALA A 192 -13.85 8.81 13.89
N ALA A 193 -13.94 8.18 12.73
CA ALA A 193 -14.76 6.99 12.47
C ALA A 193 -14.18 5.70 13.08
N ASP A 194 -13.05 5.80 13.79
CA ASP A 194 -12.33 4.66 14.36
C ASP A 194 -12.06 3.55 13.33
N ALA A 195 -11.57 3.94 12.15
CA ALA A 195 -11.25 3.02 11.07
C ALA A 195 -10.28 1.92 11.52
N GLN A 196 -10.35 0.77 10.85
CA GLN A 196 -9.30 -0.24 10.93
C GLN A 196 -8.25 -0.02 9.84
N VAL A 197 -7.03 -0.45 10.09
CA VAL A 197 -5.93 -0.45 9.10
C VAL A 197 -5.48 -1.89 8.88
N LEU A 198 -5.46 -2.31 7.62
CA LEU A 198 -4.94 -3.61 7.18
C LEU A 198 -3.65 -3.40 6.37
N LEU A 199 -2.55 -3.92 6.89
CA LEU A 199 -1.30 -4.06 6.16
C LEU A 199 -1.26 -5.47 5.56
N LEU A 200 -1.61 -5.60 4.29
CA LEU A 200 -1.69 -6.88 3.58
C LEU A 200 -0.38 -7.12 2.82
N ARG A 201 0.49 -7.96 3.38
CA ARG A 201 1.80 -8.33 2.83
C ARG A 201 2.80 -7.15 2.70
N VAL A 202 2.64 -6.14 3.53
CA VAL A 202 3.53 -4.98 3.70
C VAL A 202 3.75 -4.72 5.19
N GLY A 203 4.78 -3.97 5.54
CA GLY A 203 5.06 -3.58 6.91
C GLY A 203 4.56 -2.18 7.24
N PHE A 204 4.93 -1.69 8.42
CA PHE A 204 4.53 -0.38 8.91
C PHE A 204 5.20 0.79 8.17
N GLU A 205 6.29 0.54 7.44
CA GLU A 205 7.02 1.53 6.63
C GLU A 205 6.13 2.24 5.60
N VAL A 206 5.01 1.61 5.19
CA VAL A 206 4.06 2.19 4.24
C VAL A 206 2.76 2.67 4.90
N CYS A 207 2.66 2.65 6.23
CA CYS A 207 1.44 2.96 6.96
C CYS A 207 1.10 4.46 6.93
N SER A 208 0.34 4.90 5.94
CA SER A 208 -0.04 6.32 5.80
C SER A 208 -0.83 6.86 6.99
N ALA A 209 -1.50 6.02 7.79
CA ALA A 209 -2.21 6.45 8.99
C ALA A 209 -1.29 7.12 10.03
N PHE A 210 0.00 6.72 10.06
CA PHE A 210 0.97 7.29 10.99
C PHE A 210 1.37 8.73 10.68
N HIS A 211 1.12 9.21 9.46
CA HIS A 211 1.29 10.62 9.16
C HIS A 211 0.34 11.51 9.98
N LEU A 212 -0.86 11.02 10.36
CA LEU A 212 -1.71 11.79 11.26
C LEU A 212 -1.07 11.97 12.66
N ALA A 213 -0.29 10.99 13.11
CA ALA A 213 0.49 11.11 14.34
C ALA A 213 1.55 12.21 14.25
N GLU A 214 2.17 12.42 13.09
CA GLU A 214 3.10 13.52 12.87
C GLU A 214 2.45 14.90 13.01
N TYR A 215 1.21 15.07 12.56
CA TYR A 215 0.47 16.32 12.73
C TYR A 215 0.09 16.59 14.19
N ARG A 216 0.00 15.53 15.00
CA ARG A 216 -0.43 15.58 16.41
C ARG A 216 0.73 15.51 17.41
N MET A 217 1.94 15.22 16.96
CA MET A 217 3.10 15.15 17.84
C MET A 217 3.50 16.52 18.39
N THR A 218 4.18 16.54 19.51
CA THR A 218 4.66 17.77 20.15
C THR A 218 6.16 17.64 20.45
N PRO A 219 7.01 18.57 19.95
CA PRO A 219 6.68 19.65 19.02
C PRO A 219 6.30 19.13 17.62
N PRO A 220 5.53 19.88 16.83
CA PRO A 220 5.19 19.47 15.47
C PRO A 220 6.45 19.50 14.56
N PRO A 221 6.48 18.71 13.48
CA PRO A 221 7.53 18.80 12.47
C PRO A 221 7.66 20.21 11.88
N PRO A 222 8.82 20.58 11.35
CA PRO A 222 9.00 21.87 10.69
C PRO A 222 8.10 21.97 9.46
N ARG A 223 7.77 23.19 9.07
CA ARG A 223 7.00 23.45 7.84
C ARG A 223 7.91 23.61 6.64
N ARG A 224 7.40 23.29 5.46
CA ARG A 224 8.06 23.51 4.18
C ARG A 224 7.05 23.86 3.09
N LEU A 225 7.55 24.38 1.99
CA LEU A 225 6.74 24.64 0.80
C LEU A 225 6.69 23.39 -0.09
N TYR A 226 5.50 23.12 -0.60
CA TYR A 226 5.20 22.10 -1.61
C TYR A 226 4.64 22.78 -2.84
N ARG A 227 5.00 22.32 -4.03
CA ARG A 227 4.44 22.81 -5.28
C ARG A 227 3.79 21.65 -6.03
N CYS A 228 2.55 21.86 -6.48
CA CYS A 228 1.81 20.89 -7.26
C CYS A 228 1.21 21.53 -8.50
N VAL A 229 1.03 20.74 -9.56
CA VAL A 229 0.30 21.17 -10.76
C VAL A 229 -1.20 20.99 -10.50
N VAL A 230 -1.96 22.08 -10.60
CA VAL A 230 -3.41 22.10 -10.38
C VAL A 230 -4.13 23.04 -11.35
N GLY A 231 -5.39 22.78 -11.65
CA GLY A 231 -6.22 23.57 -12.54
C GLY A 231 -5.80 23.44 -14.00
N ASP A 232 -4.88 24.27 -14.47
CA ASP A 232 -4.41 24.25 -15.85
C ASP A 232 -3.07 23.53 -16.03
N LYS A 233 -2.78 23.10 -17.25
CA LYS A 233 -1.52 22.47 -17.62
C LYS A 233 -0.32 23.39 -17.28
N GLY A 234 0.63 22.84 -16.53
CA GLY A 234 1.82 23.56 -16.12
C GLY A 234 1.56 24.68 -15.09
N ASN A 235 0.36 24.77 -14.53
CA ASN A 235 0.06 25.73 -13.46
C ASN A 235 0.51 25.18 -12.10
N TRP A 236 1.64 25.67 -11.61
CA TRP A 236 2.26 25.25 -10.36
C TRP A 236 1.84 26.14 -9.20
N VAL A 237 1.08 25.57 -8.25
CA VAL A 237 0.64 26.27 -7.05
C VAL A 237 1.47 25.82 -5.85
N THR A 238 1.87 26.79 -5.03
CA THR A 238 2.67 26.55 -3.81
C THR A 238 1.76 26.50 -2.59
N TYR A 239 1.95 25.46 -1.79
CA TYR A 239 1.31 25.26 -0.50
C TYR A 239 2.35 25.15 0.60
N GLU A 240 2.02 25.57 1.81
CA GLU A 240 2.84 25.36 2.99
C GLU A 240 2.22 24.29 3.89
N ASP A 241 3.01 23.29 4.28
CA ASP A 241 2.57 22.23 5.19
C ASP A 241 3.75 21.64 5.98
N LEU A 242 3.48 20.68 6.87
CA LEU A 242 4.51 20.00 7.65
C LEU A 242 5.46 19.18 6.75
N THR A 243 6.70 19.09 7.17
CA THR A 243 7.67 18.17 6.56
C THR A 243 7.41 16.77 7.10
N LEU A 244 6.73 15.95 6.30
CA LEU A 244 6.42 14.58 6.66
C LEU A 244 7.63 13.66 6.45
N TYR A 245 7.81 12.69 7.35
CA TYR A 245 8.91 11.74 7.31
C TYR A 245 8.46 10.36 7.79
N ASP A 246 8.56 9.37 6.91
CA ASP A 246 8.12 7.98 7.11
C ASP A 246 9.24 7.01 7.49
N GLY A 247 10.49 7.49 7.54
CA GLY A 247 11.67 6.64 7.73
C GLY A 247 11.77 5.96 9.11
N ASP A 248 10.99 6.37 10.10
CA ASP A 248 10.91 5.77 11.43
C ASP A 248 9.59 4.98 11.67
N PHE A 249 8.70 4.92 10.68
CA PHE A 249 7.41 4.23 10.82
C PHE A 249 7.53 2.72 11.04
N ALA A 250 8.49 2.07 10.40
CA ALA A 250 8.76 0.64 10.63
C ALA A 250 9.10 0.38 12.11
N GLU A 251 9.96 1.22 12.70
CA GLU A 251 10.37 1.11 14.10
C GLU A 251 9.22 1.47 15.06
N ALA A 252 8.48 2.55 14.77
CA ALA A 252 7.32 2.96 15.56
C ALA A 252 6.23 1.88 15.56
N GLY A 253 5.92 1.31 14.41
CA GLY A 253 4.96 0.21 14.28
C GLY A 253 5.40 -1.08 14.98
N ALA A 254 6.70 -1.39 14.94
CA ALA A 254 7.25 -2.55 15.65
C ALA A 254 7.18 -2.42 17.19
N ARG A 255 7.05 -1.21 17.70
CA ARG A 255 6.90 -0.92 19.13
C ARG A 255 5.46 -0.80 19.61
N LEU A 256 4.48 -0.90 18.69
CA LEU A 256 3.08 -0.91 19.11
C LEU A 256 2.81 -2.09 20.03
N PRO A 257 2.02 -1.92 21.10
CA PRO A 257 1.61 -3.00 21.97
C PRO A 257 0.96 -4.17 21.21
N ASP A 258 1.34 -5.40 21.56
CA ASP A 258 0.84 -6.59 20.87
C ASP A 258 -0.68 -6.74 20.95
N GLU A 259 -1.30 -6.26 22.03
CA GLU A 259 -2.75 -6.25 22.23
C GLU A 259 -3.51 -5.38 21.22
N LEU A 260 -2.84 -4.42 20.57
CA LEU A 260 -3.43 -3.61 19.51
C LEU A 260 -3.41 -4.29 18.14
N LEU A 261 -2.65 -5.38 17.99
CA LEU A 261 -2.29 -5.94 16.69
C LEU A 261 -2.82 -7.37 16.54
N VAL A 262 -3.53 -7.61 15.44
CA VAL A 262 -3.82 -8.97 14.97
C VAL A 262 -2.85 -9.29 13.86
N ARG A 263 -1.92 -10.22 14.12
CA ARG A 263 -0.91 -10.64 13.15
C ARG A 263 -1.28 -11.99 12.56
N ARG A 264 -1.11 -12.11 11.25
CA ARG A 264 -1.27 -13.33 10.45
C ARG A 264 -0.16 -13.37 9.41
N GLU A 265 -0.12 -14.44 8.66
CA GLU A 265 0.72 -14.60 7.48
C GLU A 265 -0.15 -15.05 6.30
N TRP A 266 0.15 -14.56 5.12
CA TRP A 266 -0.47 -15.01 3.89
C TRP A 266 0.52 -14.99 2.73
N SER A 267 0.61 -16.13 2.03
CA SER A 267 1.54 -16.29 0.91
C SER A 267 2.97 -15.82 1.25
N GLY A 268 3.49 -16.28 2.41
CA GLY A 268 4.85 -16.05 2.88
C GLY A 268 5.17 -14.61 3.30
N ARG A 269 4.13 -13.76 3.56
CA ARG A 269 4.34 -12.38 4.01
C ARG A 269 3.39 -12.01 5.16
N PRO A 270 3.79 -11.05 6.00
CA PRO A 270 2.99 -10.63 7.14
C PRO A 270 1.69 -9.95 6.72
N VAL A 271 0.66 -10.17 7.52
CA VAL A 271 -0.63 -9.47 7.48
C VAL A 271 -0.91 -8.94 8.86
N THR A 272 -1.12 -7.63 8.98
CA THR A 272 -1.37 -6.99 10.27
C THR A 272 -2.64 -6.15 10.21
N LEU A 273 -3.57 -6.38 11.13
CA LEU A 273 -4.79 -5.61 11.30
C LEU A 273 -4.77 -4.91 12.65
N PHE A 274 -5.18 -3.64 12.70
CA PHE A 274 -5.27 -2.87 13.95
C PHE A 274 -6.28 -1.72 13.84
N GLY A 275 -6.73 -1.21 14.99
CA GLY A 275 -7.55 0.00 15.08
C GLY A 275 -6.71 1.25 14.86
N MET A 276 -7.13 2.13 13.94
CA MET A 276 -6.38 3.32 13.58
C MET A 276 -6.15 4.26 14.76
N ARG A 277 -7.19 4.47 15.58
CA ARG A 277 -7.14 5.46 16.66
C ARG A 277 -6.07 5.15 17.69
N ALA A 278 -6.10 3.95 18.25
CA ALA A 278 -5.14 3.52 19.28
C ALA A 278 -3.70 3.51 18.74
N ALA A 279 -3.51 3.04 17.51
CA ALA A 279 -2.18 2.99 16.91
C ALA A 279 -1.62 4.40 16.62
N VAL A 280 -2.45 5.32 16.10
CA VAL A 280 -2.04 6.72 15.84
C VAL A 280 -1.70 7.43 17.14
N ASP A 281 -2.46 7.22 18.23
CA ASP A 281 -2.19 7.86 19.52
C ASP A 281 -0.89 7.35 20.14
N ASP A 282 -0.62 6.04 20.09
CA ASP A 282 0.64 5.47 20.57
C ASP A 282 1.84 5.96 19.73
N VAL A 283 1.73 5.91 18.39
CA VAL A 283 2.79 6.39 17.49
C VAL A 283 3.05 7.89 17.69
N ARG A 284 2.03 8.72 17.89
CA ARG A 284 2.20 10.14 18.23
C ARG A 284 3.11 10.31 19.45
N ASP A 285 2.85 9.55 20.50
CA ASP A 285 3.62 9.63 21.74
C ASP A 285 5.05 9.11 21.56
N GLN A 286 5.23 8.09 20.73
CA GLN A 286 6.55 7.57 20.36
C GLN A 286 7.36 8.62 19.57
N LEU A 287 6.77 9.19 18.51
CA LEU A 287 7.43 10.21 17.67
C LEU A 287 7.75 11.46 18.44
N SER A 288 6.85 11.92 19.34
CA SER A 288 7.11 13.07 20.20
C SER A 288 8.34 12.85 21.10
N ARG A 289 8.57 11.62 21.58
CA ARG A 289 9.74 11.30 22.41
C ARG A 289 11.02 11.08 21.60
N SER A 290 10.94 10.45 20.44
CA SER A 290 12.13 10.04 19.67
C SER A 290 12.71 11.18 18.86
N ARG A 291 11.87 11.98 18.19
CA ARG A 291 12.32 13.07 17.32
C ARG A 291 12.88 14.25 18.12
N LEU A 292 12.36 14.50 19.34
CA LEU A 292 12.95 15.48 20.27
C LEU A 292 14.42 15.17 20.66
N ARG A 293 14.76 13.87 20.77
CA ARG A 293 16.13 13.46 21.15
C ARG A 293 17.13 13.64 20.02
N ASN A 294 16.67 13.66 18.77
CA ASN A 294 17.52 13.81 17.60
C ASN A 294 17.82 15.28 17.26
N ASP A 295 16.94 16.21 17.65
CA ASP A 295 17.16 17.66 17.48
C ASP A 295 18.16 18.26 18.50
N VAL A 296 18.55 17.50 19.53
CA VAL A 296 19.48 17.92 20.59
C VAL A 296 20.93 17.43 20.33
N LYS A 297 21.15 16.69 19.24
CA LYS A 297 22.50 16.25 18.80
C LYS A 297 22.94 17.02 17.56
#